data_688e299232806a97d66856b6c0ccc490
#
_entry.id   688e299232806a97d66856b6c0ccc490
#
_cell.length_a   1.000
_cell.length_b   1.000
_cell.length_c   1.000
_cell.angle_alpha   90.00
_cell.angle_beta   90.00
_cell.angle_gamma   90.00
#
_symmetry.space_group_name_H-M   'P 1'
#
loop_
_entity.id
_entity.type
_entity.pdbx_description
1 polymer ?
#
loop_
_entity_poly.entity_id
_entity_poly.type
_entity_poly.pdbx_seq_one_letter_code
_entity_poly.pdbx_strand_id
1 'polypeptide(L)'
;MKKLILVTSPPACGKTRLSKRLCTALDHVVYLDKDTLIPLSKQIFKVAGEPYDRSSAFFEANIRDYEYETILNLAFEALRYADTVLINAPFTREIRDTAYIQNLRAKLGEYGAKLCVIWIVTDPAVCKARMMRRSSDRDTWKMEH
;
A
#
# COMPACT_ATOMS: atom_id res chain seq x y z
N MET A 1 -11.75 -4.99 19.70
CA MET A 1 -11.31 -5.96 18.66
C MET A 1 -10.26 -5.35 17.79
N LYS A 2 -9.21 -6.09 17.51
CA LYS A 2 -8.14 -5.62 16.63
C LYS A 2 -8.56 -5.68 15.16
N LYS A 3 -8.08 -4.77 14.35
CA LYS A 3 -8.36 -4.75 12.90
C LYS A 3 -7.20 -4.20 12.10
N LEU A 4 -7.02 -4.81 10.93
CA LEU A 4 -6.15 -4.28 9.89
C LEU A 4 -7.03 -3.71 8.80
N ILE A 5 -6.86 -2.43 8.50
CA ILE A 5 -7.57 -1.73 7.44
C ILE A 5 -6.64 -1.54 6.26
N LEU A 6 -7.03 -2.05 5.10
CA LEU A 6 -6.32 -1.79 3.85
C LEU A 6 -7.10 -0.75 3.06
N VAL A 7 -6.49 0.41 2.83
CA VAL A 7 -7.08 1.44 1.96
C VAL A 7 -6.44 1.29 0.59
N THR A 8 -7.24 0.89 -0.38
CA THR A 8 -6.78 0.52 -1.72
C THR A 8 -7.53 1.33 -2.77
N SER A 9 -6.87 1.64 -3.86
CA SER A 9 -7.48 2.33 -5.01
C SER A 9 -6.51 2.38 -6.19
N PRO A 10 -7.00 2.71 -7.39
CA PRO A 10 -6.12 3.18 -8.46
C PRO A 10 -5.35 4.43 -8.03
N PRO A 11 -4.22 4.76 -8.69
CA PRO A 11 -3.46 5.97 -8.37
C PRO A 11 -4.29 7.25 -8.48
N ALA A 12 -3.99 8.22 -7.61
CA ALA A 12 -4.62 9.56 -7.59
C ALA A 12 -6.12 9.58 -7.31
N CYS A 13 -6.67 8.51 -6.71
CA CYS A 13 -8.09 8.45 -6.36
C CYS A 13 -8.39 8.88 -4.92
N GLY A 14 -7.45 9.57 -4.26
CA GLY A 14 -7.67 10.09 -2.91
C GLY A 14 -7.33 9.12 -1.78
N LYS A 15 -6.60 8.05 -2.06
CA LYS A 15 -6.23 7.03 -1.10
C LYS A 15 -5.49 7.60 0.12
N THR A 16 -4.46 8.40 -0.10
CA THR A 16 -3.68 9.00 0.97
C THR A 16 -4.52 9.99 1.80
N ARG A 17 -5.30 10.82 1.13
CA ARG A 17 -6.16 11.80 1.79
C ARG A 17 -7.20 11.12 2.67
N LEU A 18 -7.88 10.08 2.15
CA LEU A 18 -8.85 9.34 2.93
C LEU A 18 -8.20 8.60 4.09
N SER A 19 -7.05 7.96 3.85
CA SER A 19 -6.32 7.24 4.89
C SER A 19 -5.97 8.14 6.06
N LYS A 20 -5.47 9.34 5.78
CA LYS A 20 -5.12 10.32 6.82
C LYS A 20 -6.34 10.83 7.56
N ARG A 21 -7.45 11.05 6.86
CA ARG A 21 -8.72 11.45 7.47
C ARG A 21 -9.25 10.37 8.41
N LEU A 22 -9.19 9.12 7.99
CA LEU A 22 -9.60 7.98 8.83
C LEU A 22 -8.74 7.90 10.08
N CYS A 23 -7.42 8.05 9.95
CA CYS A 23 -6.53 8.01 11.11
C CYS A 23 -6.77 9.17 12.07
N THR A 24 -7.19 10.33 11.58
CA THR A 24 -7.54 11.47 12.42
C THR A 24 -8.90 11.27 13.10
N ALA A 25 -9.88 10.68 12.40
CA ALA A 25 -11.22 10.46 12.92
C ALA A 25 -11.29 9.28 13.89
N LEU A 26 -10.45 8.25 13.69
CA LEU A 26 -10.37 7.09 14.57
C LEU A 26 -9.26 7.32 15.60
N ASP A 27 -9.53 6.91 16.85
CA ASP A 27 -8.54 7.04 17.90
C ASP A 27 -7.48 5.93 17.83
N HIS A 28 -6.24 6.29 18.08
CA HIS A 28 -5.14 5.34 18.27
C HIS A 28 -4.91 4.40 17.07
N VAL A 29 -4.92 4.96 15.86
CA VAL A 29 -4.63 4.21 14.63
C VAL A 29 -3.15 4.33 14.30
N VAL A 30 -2.50 3.20 14.02
CA VAL A 30 -1.17 3.18 13.44
C VAL A 30 -1.31 3.30 11.92
N TYR A 31 -0.77 4.37 11.36
CA TYR A 31 -0.81 4.62 9.92
C TYR A 31 0.49 4.15 9.26
N LEU A 32 0.38 3.27 8.28
CA LEU A 32 1.50 2.76 7.51
C LEU A 32 1.28 3.05 6.03
N ASP A 33 2.25 3.73 5.42
CA ASP A 33 2.22 4.06 3.99
C ASP A 33 3.34 3.28 3.30
N LYS A 34 2.97 2.44 2.32
CA LYS A 34 3.95 1.65 1.58
C LYS A 34 4.98 2.54 0.87
N ASP A 35 4.59 3.74 0.47
CA ASP A 35 5.50 4.66 -0.20
C ASP A 35 6.64 5.16 0.70
N THR A 36 6.51 4.99 2.01
CA THR A 36 7.59 5.29 2.95
C THR A 36 8.82 4.41 2.67
N LEU A 37 8.64 3.26 2.02
CA LEU A 37 9.74 2.35 1.65
C LEU A 37 10.46 2.75 0.37
N ILE A 38 9.96 3.73 -0.38
CA ILE A 38 10.53 4.12 -1.66
C ILE A 38 12.01 4.51 -1.58
N PRO A 39 12.47 5.28 -0.59
CA PRO A 39 13.90 5.61 -0.49
C PRO A 39 14.79 4.36 -0.42
N LEU A 40 14.36 3.35 0.32
CA LEU A 40 15.09 2.08 0.42
C LEU A 40 15.07 1.33 -0.90
N SER A 41 13.93 1.30 -1.58
CA SER A 41 13.81 0.67 -2.90
C SER A 41 14.68 1.37 -3.94
N LYS A 42 14.74 2.71 -3.92
CA LYS A 42 15.66 3.47 -4.80
C LYS A 42 17.11 3.07 -4.57
N GLN A 43 17.50 2.86 -3.33
CA GLN A 43 18.87 2.46 -3.01
C GLN A 43 19.17 1.05 -3.55
N ILE A 44 18.18 0.16 -3.56
CA ILE A 44 18.35 -1.17 -4.16
C ILE A 44 18.65 -1.06 -5.66
N PHE A 45 17.92 -0.23 -6.41
CA PHE A 45 18.21 0.03 -7.81
C PHE A 45 19.66 0.54 -7.99
N LYS A 46 20.04 1.50 -7.16
CA LYS A 46 21.36 2.12 -7.23
C LYS A 46 22.47 1.10 -6.98
N VAL A 47 22.37 0.31 -5.93
CA VAL A 47 23.38 -0.70 -5.58
C VAL A 47 23.49 -1.78 -6.66
N ALA A 48 22.37 -2.15 -7.27
CA ALA A 48 22.33 -3.14 -8.34
C ALA A 48 22.81 -2.59 -9.69
N GLY A 49 23.01 -1.28 -9.81
CA GLY A 49 23.38 -0.66 -11.09
C GLY A 49 22.24 -0.62 -12.09
N GLU A 50 20.98 -0.67 -11.62
CA GLU A 50 19.81 -0.65 -12.46
C GLU A 50 19.18 0.73 -12.53
N PRO A 51 18.63 1.14 -13.69
CA PRO A 51 17.87 2.37 -13.79
C PRO A 51 16.63 2.32 -12.89
N TYR A 52 16.30 3.44 -12.25
CA TYR A 52 15.10 3.51 -11.40
C TYR A 52 13.85 3.47 -12.27
N ASP A 53 13.17 2.31 -12.26
CA ASP A 53 11.94 2.08 -13.00
C ASP A 53 11.08 1.07 -12.25
N ARG A 54 10.01 1.55 -11.63
CA ARG A 54 9.10 0.72 -10.82
C ARG A 54 8.20 -0.19 -11.67
N SER A 55 8.30 -0.12 -13.00
CA SER A 55 7.62 -1.06 -13.90
C SER A 55 8.56 -2.06 -14.54
N SER A 56 9.86 -2.02 -14.18
CA SER A 56 10.87 -2.89 -14.78
C SER A 56 10.74 -4.34 -14.30
N ALA A 57 11.31 -5.26 -15.09
CA ALA A 57 11.43 -6.66 -14.69
C ALA A 57 12.27 -6.80 -13.42
N PHE A 58 13.28 -5.97 -13.24
CA PHE A 58 14.10 -5.94 -12.03
C PHE A 58 13.27 -5.63 -10.79
N PHE A 59 12.42 -4.60 -10.87
CA PHE A 59 11.53 -4.23 -9.75
C PHE A 59 10.58 -5.37 -9.42
N GLU A 60 9.94 -5.96 -10.42
CA GLU A 60 9.00 -7.06 -10.23
C GLU A 60 9.66 -8.27 -9.57
N ALA A 61 10.88 -8.61 -9.97
CA ALA A 61 11.56 -9.79 -9.46
C ALA A 61 12.21 -9.58 -8.09
N ASN A 62 12.64 -8.35 -7.76
CA ASN A 62 13.53 -8.12 -6.62
C ASN A 62 12.99 -7.16 -5.56
N ILE A 63 11.97 -6.37 -5.83
CA ILE A 63 11.55 -5.30 -4.93
C ILE A 63 10.07 -5.35 -4.57
N ARG A 64 9.17 -5.46 -5.55
CA ARG A 64 7.73 -5.26 -5.35
C ARG A 64 7.16 -6.09 -4.20
N ASP A 65 7.32 -7.40 -4.25
CA ASP A 65 6.73 -8.27 -3.25
C ASP A 65 7.37 -8.08 -1.87
N TYR A 66 8.63 -7.67 -1.84
CA TYR A 66 9.32 -7.38 -0.59
C TYR A 66 8.82 -6.08 0.06
N GLU A 67 8.39 -5.09 -0.73
CA GLU A 67 7.72 -3.91 -0.19
C GLU A 67 6.42 -4.31 0.52
N TYR A 68 5.60 -5.16 -0.10
CA TYR A 68 4.36 -5.63 0.51
C TYR A 68 4.60 -6.51 1.73
N GLU A 69 5.57 -7.41 1.65
CA GLU A 69 5.95 -8.24 2.80
C GLU A 69 6.40 -7.39 3.98
N THR A 70 7.23 -6.38 3.73
CA THR A 70 7.74 -5.49 4.77
C THR A 70 6.62 -4.69 5.43
N ILE A 71 5.73 -4.09 4.63
CA ILE A 71 4.64 -3.29 5.20
C ILE A 71 3.66 -4.16 6.00
N LEU A 72 3.41 -5.39 5.56
CA LEU A 72 2.57 -6.32 6.30
C LEU A 72 3.23 -6.79 7.58
N ASN A 73 4.53 -7.05 7.56
CA ASN A 73 5.27 -7.41 8.78
C ASN A 73 5.25 -6.29 9.80
N LEU A 74 5.37 -5.03 9.35
CA LEU A 74 5.21 -3.87 10.23
C LEU A 74 3.81 -3.82 10.84
N ALA A 75 2.79 -4.13 10.04
CA ALA A 75 1.40 -4.14 10.51
C ALA A 75 1.19 -5.24 11.57
N PHE A 76 1.70 -6.45 11.34
CA PHE A 76 1.59 -7.54 12.32
C PHE A 76 2.32 -7.19 13.61
N GLU A 77 3.49 -6.61 13.52
CA GLU A 77 4.24 -6.16 14.69
C GLU A 77 3.46 -5.11 15.48
N ALA A 78 2.90 -4.12 14.76
CA ALA A 78 2.10 -3.07 15.40
C ALA A 78 0.83 -3.62 16.06
N LEU A 79 0.20 -4.64 15.48
CA LEU A 79 -1.01 -5.24 16.04
C LEU A 79 -0.80 -5.94 17.39
N ARG A 80 0.44 -6.19 17.76
CA ARG A 80 0.73 -6.71 19.13
C ARG A 80 0.46 -5.66 20.19
N TYR A 81 0.54 -4.38 19.83
CA TYR A 81 0.51 -3.26 20.79
C TYR A 81 -0.62 -2.28 20.50
N ALA A 82 -1.21 -2.31 19.32
CA ALA A 82 -2.28 -1.40 18.89
C ALA A 82 -3.48 -2.19 18.42
N ASP A 83 -4.67 -1.61 18.59
CA ASP A 83 -5.92 -2.26 18.20
C ASP A 83 -6.27 -2.03 16.73
N THR A 84 -5.80 -0.94 16.14
CA THR A 84 -6.12 -0.61 14.76
C THR A 84 -4.87 -0.19 14.00
N VAL A 85 -4.62 -0.86 12.88
CA VAL A 85 -3.54 -0.54 11.96
C VAL A 85 -4.14 -0.31 10.59
N LEU A 86 -3.73 0.76 9.93
CA LEU A 86 -4.18 1.09 8.58
C LEU A 86 -3.00 1.10 7.63
N ILE A 87 -3.10 0.38 6.53
CA ILE A 87 -2.11 0.40 5.46
C ILE A 87 -2.67 1.13 4.25
N ASN A 88 -1.94 2.15 3.81
CA ASN A 88 -2.19 2.87 2.57
C ASN A 88 -1.28 2.28 1.48
N ALA A 89 -1.85 1.44 0.61
CA ALA A 89 -1.13 0.81 -0.49
C ALA A 89 -2.12 0.30 -1.54
N PRO A 90 -1.71 0.19 -2.81
CA PRO A 90 -2.63 -0.24 -3.87
C PRO A 90 -3.16 -1.67 -3.71
N PHE A 91 -2.35 -2.65 -3.35
CA PHE A 91 -2.74 -4.06 -3.22
C PHE A 91 -3.55 -4.59 -4.43
N THR A 92 -3.26 -4.09 -5.64
CA THR A 92 -4.10 -4.36 -6.81
C THR A 92 -4.16 -5.83 -7.22
N ARG A 93 -3.07 -6.57 -7.01
CA ARG A 93 -3.04 -8.02 -7.28
C ARG A 93 -3.54 -8.81 -6.10
N GLU A 94 -3.14 -8.40 -4.91
CA GLU A 94 -3.38 -9.12 -3.66
C GLU A 94 -4.86 -9.21 -3.32
N ILE A 95 -5.62 -8.11 -3.50
CA ILE A 95 -7.05 -8.11 -3.18
C ILE A 95 -7.88 -8.97 -4.15
N ARG A 96 -7.35 -9.27 -5.33
CA ARG A 96 -7.99 -10.14 -6.32
C ARG A 96 -7.62 -11.61 -6.14
N ASP A 97 -6.64 -11.89 -5.32
CA ASP A 97 -6.15 -13.24 -5.07
C ASP A 97 -6.84 -13.80 -3.82
N THR A 98 -7.80 -14.69 -4.03
CA THR A 98 -8.58 -15.27 -2.94
C THR A 98 -7.68 -16.01 -1.94
N ALA A 99 -6.69 -16.74 -2.42
CA ALA A 99 -5.77 -17.47 -1.55
C ALA A 99 -4.95 -16.51 -0.70
N TYR A 100 -4.48 -15.41 -1.27
CA TYR A 100 -3.73 -14.38 -0.55
C TYR A 100 -4.58 -13.80 0.59
N ILE A 101 -5.81 -13.42 0.29
CA ILE A 101 -6.73 -12.82 1.29
C ILE A 101 -7.07 -13.84 2.38
N GLN A 102 -7.32 -15.09 2.02
CA GLN A 102 -7.59 -16.15 3.01
C GLN A 102 -6.39 -16.38 3.94
N ASN A 103 -5.18 -16.41 3.39
CA ASN A 103 -3.96 -16.55 4.18
C ASN A 103 -3.75 -15.35 5.09
N LEU A 104 -4.02 -14.13 4.60
CA LEU A 104 -3.92 -12.92 5.39
C LEU A 104 -4.93 -12.93 6.55
N ARG A 105 -6.17 -13.33 6.29
CA ARG A 105 -7.20 -13.45 7.33
C ARG A 105 -6.83 -14.48 8.39
N ALA A 106 -6.29 -15.63 7.96
CA ALA A 106 -5.85 -16.67 8.88
C ALA A 106 -4.72 -16.16 9.79
N LYS A 107 -3.76 -15.48 9.22
CA LYS A 107 -2.65 -14.90 9.99
C LYS A 107 -3.13 -13.81 10.94
N LEU A 108 -4.04 -12.95 10.51
CA LEU A 108 -4.64 -11.94 11.37
C LEU A 108 -5.42 -12.57 12.53
N GLY A 109 -6.06 -13.71 12.30
CA GLY A 109 -6.76 -14.45 13.34
C GLY A 109 -5.84 -14.85 14.51
N GLU A 110 -4.57 -15.12 14.24
CA GLU A 110 -3.58 -15.41 15.27
C GLU A 110 -3.34 -14.22 16.22
N TYR A 111 -3.62 -13.01 15.75
CA TYR A 111 -3.52 -11.77 16.52
C TYR A 111 -4.87 -11.34 17.10
N GLY A 112 -5.93 -12.09 16.85
CA GLY A 112 -7.28 -11.68 17.20
C GLY A 112 -7.78 -10.50 16.40
N ALA A 113 -7.27 -10.34 15.16
CA ALA A 113 -7.58 -9.20 14.31
C ALA A 113 -8.47 -9.58 13.12
N LYS A 114 -9.29 -8.63 12.68
CA LYS A 114 -10.10 -8.76 11.47
C LYS A 114 -9.52 -7.92 10.35
N LEU A 115 -9.74 -8.36 9.11
CA LEU A 115 -9.37 -7.62 7.91
C LEU A 115 -10.54 -6.76 7.45
N CYS A 116 -10.26 -5.49 7.20
CA CYS A 116 -11.22 -4.55 6.59
C CYS A 116 -10.55 -3.96 5.34
N VAL A 117 -11.15 -4.19 4.18
CA VAL A 117 -10.63 -3.65 2.92
C VAL A 117 -11.54 -2.52 2.47
N ILE A 118 -10.97 -1.32 2.29
CA ILE A 118 -11.67 -0.16 1.75
C ILE A 118 -11.17 0.06 0.32
N TRP A 119 -12.08 -0.07 -0.63
CA TRP A 119 -11.79 0.23 -2.02
C TRP A 119 -12.38 1.60 -2.36
N ILE A 120 -11.49 2.54 -2.73
CA ILE A 120 -11.91 3.89 -3.09
C ILE A 120 -12.31 3.88 -4.56
N VAL A 121 -13.54 4.31 -4.83
CA VAL A 121 -14.06 4.46 -6.19
C VAL A 121 -14.15 5.95 -6.51
N THR A 122 -13.44 6.38 -7.53
CA THR A 122 -13.46 7.75 -8.03
C THR A 122 -13.57 7.70 -9.55
N ASP A 123 -14.21 8.70 -10.14
CA ASP A 123 -14.29 8.80 -11.60
C ASP A 123 -12.88 8.68 -12.22
N PRO A 124 -12.67 7.76 -13.17
CA PRO A 124 -11.35 7.57 -13.79
C PRO A 124 -10.78 8.85 -14.41
N ALA A 125 -11.62 9.73 -14.95
CA ALA A 125 -11.15 11.00 -15.51
C ALA A 125 -10.59 11.91 -14.43
N VAL A 126 -11.19 11.92 -13.23
CA VAL A 126 -10.68 12.69 -12.08
C VAL A 126 -9.34 12.14 -11.61
N CYS A 127 -9.21 10.82 -11.52
CA CYS A 127 -7.95 10.18 -11.14
C CYS A 127 -6.84 10.52 -12.14
N LYS A 128 -7.13 10.44 -13.44
CA LYS A 128 -6.20 10.79 -14.49
C LYS A 128 -5.78 12.25 -14.43
N ALA A 129 -6.74 13.17 -14.23
CA ALA A 129 -6.45 14.58 -14.10
C ALA A 129 -5.55 14.88 -12.91
N ARG A 130 -5.75 14.19 -11.77
CA ARG A 130 -4.90 14.32 -10.59
C ARG A 130 -3.48 13.83 -10.85
N MET A 131 -3.33 12.72 -11.56
CA MET A 131 -2.02 12.20 -11.96
C MET A 131 -1.27 13.19 -12.85
N MET A 132 -1.96 13.81 -13.81
CA MET A 132 -1.37 14.81 -14.70
C MET A 132 -0.90 16.05 -13.96
N ARG A 133 -1.58 16.46 -12.88
CA ARG A 133 -1.22 17.62 -12.08
C ARG A 133 -0.06 17.36 -11.12
N ARG A 134 0.22 16.10 -10.79
CA ARG A 134 1.37 15.76 -9.94
C ARG A 134 2.63 15.84 -10.77
N SER A 135 3.64 16.51 -10.25
CA SER A 135 4.98 16.54 -10.85
C SER A 135 5.85 15.41 -10.31
N SER A 136 5.23 14.30 -9.97
CA SER A 136 5.92 13.14 -9.38
C SER A 136 6.34 12.17 -10.47
N ASP A 137 7.61 11.78 -10.49
CA ASP A 137 8.12 10.75 -11.40
C ASP A 137 7.36 9.44 -11.25
N ARG A 138 6.95 9.14 -10.03
CA ARG A 138 6.17 7.95 -9.72
C ARG A 138 4.84 7.92 -10.48
N ASP A 139 4.13 9.05 -10.52
CA ASP A 139 2.84 9.13 -11.22
C ASP A 139 3.03 9.30 -12.72
N THR A 140 4.11 9.95 -13.14
CA THR A 140 4.42 10.15 -14.55
C THR A 140 4.61 8.82 -15.27
N TRP A 141 5.41 7.92 -14.72
CA TRP A 141 5.61 6.64 -15.41
C TRP A 141 4.34 5.76 -15.40
N LYS A 142 3.47 5.89 -14.41
CA LYS A 142 2.19 5.18 -14.40
C LYS A 142 1.28 5.62 -15.54
N MET A 143 1.39 6.85 -15.98
CA MET A 143 0.65 7.36 -17.13
C MET A 143 1.25 6.91 -18.46
N GLU A 144 2.56 6.71 -18.51
CA GLU A 144 3.28 6.25 -19.69
C GLU A 144 3.13 4.74 -19.92
N HIS A 145 2.84 4.00 -18.89
CA HIS A 145 2.72 2.55 -18.89
C HIS A 145 1.30 2.11 -18.55
#